data_9ae2f43a1448f0ffc83432b35ec0b428
#
_entry.id   9ae2f43a1448f0ffc83432b35ec0b428
#
_cell.length_a   1.000
_cell.length_b   1.000
_cell.length_c   1.000
_cell.angle_alpha   90.00
_cell.angle_beta   90.00
_cell.angle_gamma   90.00
#
_symmetry.space_group_name_H-M   'P 1'
#
loop_
_entity.id
_entity.type
_entity.pdbx_description
1 polymer ?
#
loop_
_entity_poly.entity_id
_entity_poly.type
_entity_poly.pdbx_seq_one_letter_code
_entity_poly.pdbx_strand_id
1 'polypeptide(L)'
;PSVYTTQQGGGAGDARINVRGFNQRNVAVMINGVPQNDMENGWVYWSNWDGVGDATSSIQMQRGLSAVNLATPSIGGTMNIITDPAALEAGGKFKQEVGEAGFLKTTLNYNSGLINDKLALSGTIVRKTGDGLIDGTWTDAWAYYVGGSYAVSDKQRFELYGIGAPQRHGQNLYKQNI
;
A
#
# COMPACT_ATOMS: atom_id res chain seq x y z
N PRO A 1 -20.74 -0.41 -1.00
CA PRO A 1 -19.37 -0.40 -1.50
C PRO A 1 -19.15 0.80 -2.40
N SER A 2 -18.39 1.75 -1.91
CA SER A 2 -18.12 2.99 -2.66
C SER A 2 -16.69 3.00 -3.25
N VAL A 3 -15.94 1.96 -3.02
CA VAL A 3 -14.58 1.79 -3.53
C VAL A 3 -14.53 0.57 -4.45
N TYR A 4 -14.01 0.75 -5.62
CA TYR A 4 -13.81 -0.29 -6.62
C TYR A 4 -12.36 -0.27 -7.10
N THR A 5 -11.73 -1.43 -7.14
CA THR A 5 -10.35 -1.59 -7.57
C THR A 5 -10.25 -2.53 -8.76
N THR A 6 -9.37 -2.21 -9.70
CA THR A 6 -9.02 -3.07 -10.85
C THR A 6 -7.52 -3.20 -10.96
N GLN A 7 -7.06 -4.42 -11.21
CA GLN A 7 -5.67 -4.67 -11.59
C GLN A 7 -5.43 -4.25 -13.04
N GLN A 8 -4.20 -3.86 -13.33
CA GLN A 8 -3.73 -3.53 -14.67
C GLN A 8 -2.56 -4.43 -15.04
N GLY A 9 -2.18 -4.41 -16.32
CA GLY A 9 -0.96 -5.08 -16.77
C GLY A 9 -0.97 -6.61 -16.76
N GLY A 10 -2.15 -7.24 -16.76
CA GLY A 10 -2.25 -8.71 -16.84
C GLY A 10 -2.05 -9.42 -15.50
N GLY A 11 -2.24 -8.71 -14.38
CA GLY A 11 -2.15 -9.28 -13.03
C GLY A 11 -0.88 -8.92 -12.26
N ALA A 12 0.13 -8.38 -12.94
CA ALA A 12 1.30 -7.75 -12.33
C ALA A 12 1.34 -6.26 -12.65
N GLY A 13 1.85 -5.42 -11.76
CA GLY A 13 1.99 -3.99 -11.96
C GLY A 13 0.93 -3.16 -11.23
N ASP A 14 0.54 -2.05 -11.83
CA ASP A 14 -0.33 -1.07 -11.18
C ASP A 14 -1.79 -1.51 -11.09
N ALA A 15 -2.49 -0.90 -10.16
CA ALA A 15 -3.93 -1.01 -9.98
C ALA A 15 -4.60 0.36 -10.15
N ARG A 16 -5.90 0.35 -10.35
CA ARG A 16 -6.73 1.56 -10.32
C ARG A 16 -7.71 1.48 -9.17
N ILE A 17 -7.88 2.60 -8.48
CA ILE A 17 -8.90 2.76 -7.47
C ILE A 17 -9.89 3.80 -7.96
N ASN A 18 -11.17 3.47 -7.84
CA ASN A 18 -12.27 4.38 -8.08
C ASN A 18 -13.09 4.51 -6.80
N VAL A 19 -13.41 5.73 -6.43
CA VAL A 19 -14.23 6.03 -5.25
C VAL A 19 -15.46 6.77 -5.71
N ARG A 20 -16.65 6.19 -5.53
CA ARG A 20 -17.93 6.77 -5.96
C ARG A 20 -17.99 7.18 -7.44
N GLY A 21 -17.30 6.44 -8.31
CA GLY A 21 -17.17 6.76 -9.73
C GLY A 21 -16.06 7.76 -10.08
N PHE A 22 -15.45 8.41 -9.10
CA PHE A 22 -14.26 9.23 -9.33
C PHE A 22 -13.01 8.35 -9.43
N ASN A 23 -12.18 8.59 -10.43
CA ASN A 23 -10.90 7.90 -10.55
C ASN A 23 -9.89 8.40 -9.51
N GLN A 24 -8.81 7.67 -9.30
CA GLN A 24 -7.82 7.96 -8.25
C GLN A 24 -7.15 9.34 -8.36
N ARG A 25 -7.15 10.01 -9.51
CA ARG A 25 -6.64 11.39 -9.65
C ARG A 25 -7.47 12.41 -8.89
N ASN A 26 -8.71 12.08 -8.60
CA ASN A 26 -9.65 12.92 -7.87
C ASN A 26 -9.85 12.44 -6.42
N VAL A 27 -9.01 11.54 -5.95
CA VAL A 27 -9.02 10.97 -4.60
C VAL A 27 -7.66 11.23 -3.97
N ALA A 28 -7.64 11.92 -2.84
CA ALA A 28 -6.40 12.05 -2.07
C ALA A 28 -6.07 10.71 -1.43
N VAL A 29 -4.94 10.11 -1.82
CA VAL A 29 -4.43 8.88 -1.24
C VAL A 29 -3.24 9.21 -0.36
N MET A 30 -3.27 8.77 0.89
CA MET A 30 -2.23 9.05 1.87
C MET A 30 -1.73 7.75 2.51
N ILE A 31 -0.46 7.74 2.89
CA ILE A 31 0.13 6.75 3.80
C ILE A 31 0.60 7.50 5.03
N ASN A 32 0.06 7.16 6.19
CA ASN A 32 0.33 7.84 7.46
C ASN A 32 0.16 9.38 7.38
N GLY A 33 -0.87 9.83 6.65
CA GLY A 33 -1.15 11.25 6.44
C GLY A 33 -0.30 11.95 5.37
N VAL A 34 0.67 11.27 4.77
CA VAL A 34 1.51 11.82 3.70
C VAL A 34 0.88 11.51 2.34
N PRO A 35 0.55 12.53 1.52
CA PRO A 35 0.00 12.33 0.19
C PRO A 35 0.92 11.54 -0.74
N GLN A 36 0.34 10.63 -1.51
CA GLN A 36 1.05 9.74 -2.43
C GLN A 36 0.67 9.96 -3.89
N ASN A 37 -0.28 10.84 -4.15
CA ASN A 37 -0.61 11.21 -5.51
C ASN A 37 0.56 11.94 -6.17
N ASP A 38 0.92 11.51 -7.36
CA ASP A 38 1.92 12.19 -8.19
C ASP A 38 1.53 13.63 -8.45
N MET A 39 2.46 14.56 -8.25
CA MET A 39 2.20 16.01 -8.31
C MET A 39 1.95 16.52 -9.73
N GLU A 40 2.41 15.80 -10.74
CA GLU A 40 2.25 16.19 -12.15
C GLU A 40 0.90 15.73 -12.70
N ASN A 41 0.52 14.47 -12.45
CA ASN A 41 -0.61 13.85 -13.11
C ASN A 41 -1.72 13.32 -12.16
N GLY A 42 -1.50 13.40 -10.85
CA GLY A 42 -2.43 12.97 -9.81
C GLY A 42 -2.56 11.45 -9.64
N TRP A 43 -1.79 10.63 -10.37
CA TRP A 43 -1.83 9.18 -10.26
C TRP A 43 -1.17 8.69 -8.97
N VAL A 44 -1.61 7.53 -8.51
CA VAL A 44 -0.89 6.71 -7.53
C VAL A 44 -0.37 5.48 -8.25
N TYR A 45 0.94 5.31 -8.27
CA TYR A 45 1.62 4.15 -8.85
C TYR A 45 1.70 3.07 -7.77
N TRP A 46 0.68 2.24 -7.68
CA TRP A 46 0.51 1.24 -6.61
C TRP A 46 1.63 0.22 -6.57
N SER A 47 2.28 -0.02 -7.68
CA SER A 47 3.47 -0.87 -7.76
C SER A 47 4.61 -0.39 -6.86
N ASN A 48 4.75 0.92 -6.64
CA ASN A 48 5.75 1.49 -5.75
C ASN A 48 5.44 1.24 -4.26
N TRP A 49 4.19 0.88 -3.96
CA TRP A 49 3.67 0.66 -2.60
C TRP A 49 3.27 -0.79 -2.37
N ASP A 50 3.79 -1.72 -3.18
CA ASP A 50 3.55 -3.15 -3.00
C ASP A 50 4.03 -3.57 -1.59
N GLY A 51 3.23 -4.38 -0.91
CA GLY A 51 3.50 -4.77 0.48
C GLY A 51 3.00 -3.81 1.56
N VAL A 52 2.66 -2.56 1.24
CA VAL A 52 2.10 -1.62 2.24
C VAL A 52 0.80 -2.15 2.84
N GLY A 53 -0.02 -2.84 2.04
CA GLY A 53 -1.25 -3.49 2.49
C GLY A 53 -1.01 -4.57 3.54
N ASP A 54 0.12 -5.27 3.48
CA ASP A 54 0.49 -6.31 4.46
C ASP A 54 0.99 -5.71 5.78
N ALA A 55 1.44 -4.44 5.78
CA ALA A 55 1.87 -3.69 6.96
C ALA A 55 0.76 -2.79 7.52
N THR A 56 -0.40 -2.72 6.88
CA THR A 56 -1.49 -1.82 7.23
C THR A 56 -2.19 -2.25 8.51
N SER A 57 -2.32 -1.31 9.46
CA SER A 57 -3.14 -1.48 10.66
C SER A 57 -4.61 -1.12 10.40
N SER A 58 -4.86 -0.06 9.63
CA SER A 58 -6.21 0.37 9.26
C SER A 58 -6.22 1.21 7.99
N ILE A 59 -7.38 1.27 7.33
CA ILE A 59 -7.63 2.16 6.19
C ILE A 59 -8.81 3.06 6.53
N GLN A 60 -8.56 4.35 6.56
CA GLN A 60 -9.59 5.35 6.77
C GLN A 60 -10.05 5.89 5.41
N MET A 61 -11.36 5.86 5.19
CA MET A 61 -11.97 6.37 3.96
C MET A 61 -12.97 7.48 4.30
N GLN A 62 -12.65 8.70 3.90
CA GLN A 62 -13.58 9.82 3.93
C GLN A 62 -14.18 10.02 2.54
N ARG A 63 -15.50 10.04 2.46
CA ARG A 63 -16.25 10.21 1.21
C ARG A 63 -16.66 11.66 1.02
N GLY A 64 -16.50 12.17 -0.19
CA GLY A 64 -16.84 13.55 -0.53
C GLY A 64 -15.68 14.52 -0.31
N LEU A 65 -15.96 15.80 -0.41
CA LEU A 65 -14.96 16.84 -0.19
C LEU A 65 -14.36 16.72 1.22
N SER A 66 -13.06 16.60 1.28
CA SER A 66 -12.35 16.65 2.55
C SER A 66 -12.37 18.09 3.09
N ALA A 67 -12.68 18.25 4.37
CA ALA A 67 -12.54 19.53 5.07
C ALA A 67 -11.04 19.89 5.32
N VAL A 68 -10.14 19.00 4.97
CA VAL A 68 -8.70 19.20 5.13
C VAL A 68 -8.16 19.93 3.92
N ASN A 69 -7.38 20.97 4.16
CA ASN A 69 -6.72 21.78 3.13
C ASN A 69 -5.53 20.98 2.54
N LEU A 70 -5.84 19.94 1.75
CA LEU A 70 -4.86 19.11 1.08
C LEU A 70 -4.49 19.73 -0.27
N ALA A 71 -3.20 19.77 -0.58
CA ALA A 71 -2.70 20.17 -1.91
C ALA A 71 -3.13 19.19 -3.02
N THR A 72 -3.67 18.03 -2.66
CA THR A 72 -4.10 16.98 -3.58
C THR A 72 -5.61 17.06 -3.83
N PRO A 73 -6.09 16.95 -5.08
CA PRO A 73 -7.51 16.91 -5.40
C PRO A 73 -8.23 15.80 -4.63
N SER A 74 -9.32 16.12 -3.96
CA SER A 74 -10.06 15.19 -3.10
C SER A 74 -11.58 15.22 -3.30
N ILE A 75 -12.04 15.57 -4.51
CA ILE A 75 -13.48 15.65 -4.84
C ILE A 75 -14.16 14.29 -4.65
N GLY A 76 -13.49 13.20 -5.00
CA GLY A 76 -13.98 11.83 -4.81
C GLY A 76 -13.93 11.35 -3.37
N GLY A 77 -13.05 11.93 -2.57
CA GLY A 77 -12.81 11.56 -1.17
C GLY A 77 -11.33 11.47 -0.83
N THR A 78 -11.07 11.03 0.40
CA THR A 78 -9.71 10.84 0.92
C THR A 78 -9.57 9.42 1.46
N MET A 79 -8.49 8.74 1.07
CA MET A 79 -8.09 7.43 1.60
C MET A 79 -6.77 7.58 2.34
N ASN A 80 -6.73 7.22 3.62
CA ASN A 80 -5.51 7.22 4.41
C ASN A 80 -5.21 5.79 4.88
N ILE A 81 -4.10 5.26 4.45
CA ILE A 81 -3.56 3.95 4.85
C ILE A 81 -2.68 4.20 6.07
N ILE A 82 -3.03 3.57 7.18
CA ILE A 82 -2.33 3.74 8.46
C ILE A 82 -1.55 2.47 8.78
N THR A 83 -0.27 2.63 9.07
CA THR A 83 0.66 1.56 9.42
C THR A 83 1.25 1.76 10.82
N ASP A 84 0.47 2.30 11.75
CA ASP A 84 0.92 2.64 13.12
C ASP A 84 1.39 1.39 13.90
N PRO A 85 2.69 1.24 14.21
CA PRO A 85 3.21 0.12 14.98
C PRO A 85 2.63 0.05 16.41
N ALA A 86 2.27 1.19 17.01
CA ALA A 86 1.73 1.24 18.36
C ALA A 86 0.29 0.72 18.46
N ALA A 87 -0.43 0.66 17.33
CA ALA A 87 -1.78 0.10 17.25
C ALA A 87 -1.81 -1.42 17.04
N LEU A 88 -0.65 -2.07 16.89
CA LEU A 88 -0.54 -3.49 16.59
C LEU A 88 -0.17 -4.27 17.86
N GLU A 89 -0.81 -5.44 18.03
CA GLU A 89 -0.46 -6.38 19.10
C GLU A 89 0.89 -7.04 18.83
N ALA A 90 1.59 -7.43 19.90
CA ALA A 90 2.84 -8.16 19.79
C ALA A 90 2.63 -9.53 19.14
N GLY A 91 3.44 -9.85 18.15
CA GLY A 91 3.36 -11.14 17.49
C GLY A 91 4.01 -11.18 16.12
N GLY A 92 4.10 -12.38 15.58
CA GLY A 92 4.58 -12.65 14.23
C GLY A 92 3.49 -13.30 13.39
N LYS A 93 3.45 -12.99 12.11
CA LYS A 93 2.55 -13.60 11.14
C LYS A 93 3.32 -14.08 9.93
N PHE A 94 3.14 -15.34 9.60
CA PHE A 94 3.55 -15.92 8.33
C PHE A 94 2.31 -16.15 7.46
N LYS A 95 2.34 -15.68 6.22
CA LYS A 95 1.26 -15.89 5.25
C LYS A 95 1.85 -16.38 3.94
N GLN A 96 1.26 -17.47 3.43
CA GLN A 96 1.58 -18.00 2.11
C GLN A 96 0.32 -17.95 1.25
N GLU A 97 0.42 -17.30 0.09
CA GLU A 97 -0.65 -17.20 -0.90
C GLU A 97 -0.19 -17.87 -2.17
N VAL A 98 -1.05 -18.73 -2.72
CA VAL A 98 -0.84 -19.41 -4.00
C VAL A 98 -2.00 -19.06 -4.92
N GLY A 99 -1.73 -18.96 -6.20
CA GLY A 99 -2.72 -18.62 -7.20
C GLY A 99 -2.46 -19.27 -8.55
N GLU A 100 -3.24 -18.90 -9.52
CA GLU A 100 -3.07 -19.35 -10.90
C GLU A 100 -1.74 -18.86 -11.50
N ALA A 101 -1.31 -19.49 -12.60
CA ALA A 101 -0.09 -19.14 -13.32
C ALA A 101 1.17 -19.10 -12.42
N GLY A 102 1.30 -20.07 -11.50
CA GLY A 102 2.45 -20.17 -10.60
C GLY A 102 2.58 -19.01 -9.60
N PHE A 103 1.52 -18.23 -9.38
CA PHE A 103 1.56 -17.12 -8.42
C PHE A 103 1.85 -17.63 -7.01
N LEU A 104 2.90 -17.05 -6.43
CA LEU A 104 3.34 -17.35 -5.07
C LEU A 104 3.65 -16.04 -4.35
N LYS A 105 2.99 -15.79 -3.22
CA LYS A 105 3.31 -14.65 -2.36
C LYS A 105 3.56 -15.14 -0.94
N THR A 106 4.73 -14.80 -0.41
CA THR A 106 5.14 -15.10 0.96
C THR A 106 5.26 -13.79 1.72
N THR A 107 4.58 -13.70 2.85
CA THR A 107 4.63 -12.54 3.74
C THR A 107 5.10 -12.97 5.12
N LEU A 108 6.10 -12.27 5.64
CA LEU A 108 6.53 -12.31 7.03
C LEU A 108 6.26 -10.95 7.66
N ASN A 109 5.55 -10.96 8.76
CA ASN A 109 5.29 -9.74 9.55
C ASN A 109 5.66 -10.00 11.00
N TYR A 110 6.24 -9.00 11.64
CA TYR A 110 6.54 -9.00 13.07
C TYR A 110 6.21 -7.65 13.67
N ASN A 111 5.55 -7.68 14.81
CA ASN A 111 5.20 -6.52 15.61
C ASN A 111 5.66 -6.74 17.05
N SER A 112 6.35 -5.76 17.62
CA SER A 112 6.80 -5.84 19.01
C SER A 112 5.65 -5.67 20.02
N GLY A 113 4.53 -5.10 19.57
CA GLY A 113 3.57 -4.47 20.46
C GLY A 113 4.17 -3.25 21.16
N LEU A 114 3.47 -2.70 22.12
CA LEU A 114 3.93 -1.55 22.88
C LEU A 114 4.87 -2.01 24.01
N ILE A 115 6.15 -1.64 23.92
CA ILE A 115 7.19 -1.96 24.88
C ILE A 115 7.26 -0.82 25.89
N ASN A 116 7.08 -1.12 27.18
CA ASN A 116 7.09 -0.17 28.29
C ASN A 116 6.20 1.06 28.04
N ASP A 117 5.07 0.88 27.39
CA ASP A 117 4.10 1.92 27.02
C ASP A 117 4.68 3.08 26.19
N LYS A 118 5.85 2.89 25.56
CA LYS A 118 6.57 3.96 24.85
C LYS A 118 7.06 3.59 23.48
N LEU A 119 7.61 2.41 23.30
CA LEU A 119 8.24 2.00 22.03
C LEU A 119 7.43 0.92 21.35
N ALA A 120 7.18 1.10 20.07
CA ALA A 120 6.64 0.04 19.23
C ALA A 120 7.44 -0.06 17.93
N LEU A 121 7.70 -1.29 17.49
CA LEU A 121 8.42 -1.61 16.27
C LEU A 121 7.59 -2.58 15.43
N SER A 122 7.59 -2.40 14.13
CA SER A 122 7.00 -3.37 13.20
C SER A 122 7.86 -3.55 11.97
N GLY A 123 7.82 -4.74 11.40
CA GLY A 123 8.51 -5.05 10.16
C GLY A 123 7.71 -6.03 9.33
N THR A 124 7.70 -5.82 8.02
CA THR A 124 7.06 -6.72 7.06
C THR A 124 7.99 -6.92 5.88
N ILE A 125 8.14 -8.18 5.46
CA ILE A 125 8.86 -8.56 4.25
C ILE A 125 7.91 -9.39 3.40
N VAL A 126 7.83 -9.07 2.13
CA VAL A 126 7.01 -9.77 1.14
C VAL A 126 7.89 -10.21 -0.03
N ARG A 127 7.72 -11.46 -0.43
CA ARG A 127 8.25 -12.01 -1.68
C ARG A 127 7.07 -12.40 -2.56
N LYS A 128 7.06 -11.93 -3.81
CA LYS A 128 6.01 -12.21 -4.77
C LYS A 128 6.62 -12.66 -6.10
N THR A 129 6.20 -13.81 -6.60
CA THR A 129 6.61 -14.36 -7.90
C THR A 129 5.42 -14.99 -8.59
N GLY A 130 5.50 -15.11 -9.89
CA GLY A 130 4.50 -15.83 -10.70
C GLY A 130 4.54 -15.40 -12.15
N ASP A 131 4.00 -16.26 -12.99
CA ASP A 131 3.69 -15.91 -14.37
C ASP A 131 2.35 -15.16 -14.41
N GLY A 132 2.17 -14.31 -15.40
CA GLY A 132 0.88 -13.63 -15.60
C GLY A 132 -0.10 -14.52 -16.38
N LEU A 133 -1.37 -14.11 -16.40
CA LEU A 133 -2.42 -14.78 -17.18
C LEU A 133 -2.29 -14.56 -18.70
N ILE A 134 -1.43 -13.63 -19.11
CA ILE A 134 -1.18 -13.29 -20.51
C ILE A 134 0.28 -13.63 -20.80
N ASP A 135 0.53 -14.26 -21.93
CA ASP A 135 1.89 -14.62 -22.38
C ASP A 135 2.83 -13.40 -22.34
N GLY A 136 4.02 -13.59 -21.76
CA GLY A 136 5.01 -12.54 -21.59
C GLY A 136 4.80 -11.65 -20.37
N THR A 137 3.73 -11.85 -19.60
CA THR A 137 3.57 -11.20 -18.29
C THR A 137 4.08 -12.11 -17.18
N TRP A 138 4.79 -11.54 -16.23
CA TRP A 138 5.35 -12.24 -15.06
C TRP A 138 5.67 -11.23 -13.96
N THR A 139 5.82 -11.67 -12.74
CA THR A 139 6.21 -10.83 -11.61
C THR A 139 7.33 -11.47 -10.80
N ASP A 140 8.29 -10.65 -10.39
CA ASP A 140 9.40 -10.97 -9.50
C ASP A 140 9.63 -9.74 -8.62
N ALA A 141 9.06 -9.75 -7.44
CA ALA A 141 9.00 -8.58 -6.59
C ALA A 141 9.35 -8.91 -5.13
N TRP A 142 10.00 -7.95 -4.51
CA TRP A 142 10.15 -7.85 -3.07
C TRP A 142 9.44 -6.61 -2.58
N ALA A 143 8.93 -6.67 -1.36
CA ALA A 143 8.52 -5.47 -0.66
C ALA A 143 8.95 -5.58 0.79
N TYR A 144 9.28 -4.44 1.39
CA TYR A 144 9.61 -4.35 2.80
C TYR A 144 9.02 -3.09 3.41
N TYR A 145 8.67 -3.22 4.66
CA TYR A 145 8.23 -2.14 5.51
C TYR A 145 8.92 -2.25 6.86
N VAL A 146 9.38 -1.13 7.39
CA VAL A 146 9.87 -1.01 8.77
C VAL A 146 9.22 0.22 9.37
N GLY A 147 8.61 0.06 10.54
CA GLY A 147 8.00 1.14 11.29
C GLY A 147 8.49 1.17 12.73
N GLY A 148 8.69 2.36 13.25
CA GLY A 148 9.01 2.59 14.65
C GLY A 148 8.21 3.78 15.19
N SER A 149 7.70 3.65 16.40
CA SER A 149 7.00 4.70 17.13
C SER A 149 7.55 4.81 18.54
N TYR A 150 7.90 6.01 18.98
CA TYR A 150 8.41 6.27 20.33
C TYR A 150 7.70 7.45 20.98
N ALA A 151 6.97 7.18 22.05
CA ALA A 151 6.33 8.19 22.88
C ALA A 151 7.34 8.80 23.86
N VAL A 152 7.77 10.05 23.62
CA VAL A 152 8.64 10.80 24.53
C VAL A 152 7.86 11.24 25.76
N SER A 153 6.61 11.65 25.54
CA SER A 153 5.67 12.08 26.58
C SER A 153 4.23 11.85 26.09
N ASP A 154 3.25 12.09 26.94
CA ASP A 154 1.82 12.00 26.58
C ASP A 154 1.41 12.96 25.45
N LYS A 155 2.25 13.96 25.13
CA LYS A 155 1.98 14.98 24.13
C LYS A 155 2.89 14.90 22.91
N GLN A 156 3.93 14.06 22.94
CA GLN A 156 4.94 14.00 21.88
C GLN A 156 5.27 12.55 21.53
N ARG A 157 5.15 12.22 20.26
CA ARG A 157 5.49 10.93 19.69
C ARG A 157 6.35 11.13 18.44
N PHE A 158 7.44 10.39 18.33
CA PHE A 158 8.23 10.28 17.13
C PHE A 158 7.83 9.02 16.37
N GLU A 159 7.72 9.14 15.07
CA GLU A 159 7.42 8.04 14.15
C GLU A 159 8.41 8.04 13.01
N LEU A 160 8.91 6.86 12.68
CA LEU A 160 9.80 6.62 11.54
C LEU A 160 9.26 5.47 10.71
N TYR A 161 9.18 5.67 9.41
CA TYR A 161 8.72 4.67 8.47
C TYR A 161 9.70 4.53 7.30
N GLY A 162 10.02 3.28 6.96
CA GLY A 162 10.78 2.92 5.77
C GLY A 162 9.98 1.95 4.93
N ILE A 163 9.79 2.26 3.65
CA ILE A 163 9.03 1.45 2.70
C ILE A 163 9.85 1.28 1.43
N GLY A 164 9.87 0.09 0.86
CA GLY A 164 10.45 -0.17 -0.44
C GLY A 164 9.79 -1.35 -1.13
N ALA A 165 9.69 -1.27 -2.45
CA ALA A 165 9.05 -2.28 -3.29
C ALA A 165 9.85 -2.52 -4.59
N PRO A 166 11.10 -3.02 -4.50
CA PRO A 166 11.87 -3.36 -5.68
C PRO A 166 11.19 -4.50 -6.44
N GLN A 167 10.94 -4.29 -7.73
CA GLN A 167 10.22 -5.23 -8.55
C GLN A 167 10.72 -5.28 -9.97
N ARG A 168 10.54 -6.44 -10.59
CA ARG A 168 10.69 -6.69 -12.02
C ARG A 168 9.44 -7.41 -12.48
N HIS A 169 8.92 -7.03 -13.63
CA HIS A 169 7.74 -7.68 -14.19
C HIS A 169 7.68 -7.54 -15.71
N GLY A 170 7.08 -8.51 -16.36
CA GLY A 170 6.60 -8.39 -17.73
C GLY A 170 5.23 -7.75 -17.73
N GLN A 171 5.01 -6.77 -18.59
CA GLN A 171 3.77 -6.01 -18.64
C GLN A 171 3.19 -5.98 -20.05
N ASN A 172 1.90 -6.20 -20.17
CA ASN A 172 1.17 -5.98 -21.41
C ASN A 172 0.62 -4.54 -21.42
N LEU A 173 1.33 -3.67 -22.15
CA LEU A 173 0.98 -2.26 -22.33
C LEU A 173 0.25 -2.09 -23.65
N TYR A 174 -1.05 -2.05 -23.67
CA TYR A 174 -1.91 -1.73 -24.81
C TYR A 174 -1.62 -2.49 -26.11
N LYS A 175 -2.66 -2.80 -26.86
CA LYS A 175 -2.52 -3.33 -28.23
C LYS A 175 -1.66 -2.40 -29.06
N GLN A 176 -0.48 -2.84 -29.43
CA GLN A 176 0.16 -2.35 -30.62
C GLN A 176 -0.53 -3.02 -31.78
N ASN A 177 -1.27 -2.27 -32.60
CA ASN A 177 -1.67 -2.75 -33.89
C ASN A 177 -0.39 -2.87 -34.73
N ILE A 178 0.00 -4.11 -34.99
CA ILE A 178 1.00 -4.44 -36.00
C ILE A 178 0.30 -4.45 -37.34
#